data_079432962b34d363808d45b3dac2d334
#
_entry.id   079432962b34d363808d45b3dac2d334
#
_cell.length_a   1.000
_cell.length_b   1.000
_cell.length_c   1.000
_cell.angle_alpha   90.00
_cell.angle_beta   90.00
_cell.angle_gamma   90.00
#
_symmetry.space_group_name_H-M   'P 1'
#
loop_
_entity.id
_entity.type
_entity.pdbx_description
1 polymer ?
#
loop_
_entity_poly.entity_id
_entity_poly.type
_entity_poly.pdbx_seq_one_letter_code
_entity_poly.pdbx_strand_id
1 'polypeptide(L)'
;MSRWISFFRRREPDDGATRSQLADFKRALDHAAIVAITDVSGRINYVNDTFCEISGYAREELLGQDHRIVNSSYHSKEFIRELWRTIASGRVWQGELRNRAKDGHLYWVDTTIVPFLNDRGKPYQYIAIRSDITARKQAEEKLAQQAALARVGQMAAVVAHEVRNPLAGIKGAIQVLMSRRAAGDTELPVMRDIVGRIDSLSELINDLMLYARPRAPRLSHVELRPLIADAVTIVRRDPVAQSIEIVVEGEDVSASADDELIRATILNLLINAAQAMGGHGRIVVTSRKSGDVATIEVRDTGPGIPPEIRNQVFDPFFTTKARGGGLGLPIARRTAELHGGSLALECPDGGGTVVTLQLPLKPPASNPQLGREAVEVGANVVRPDLT
;
A
#
# COMPACT_ATOMS: atom_id res chain seq x y z
N MET A 1 36.81 20.12 -13.70
CA MET A 1 36.38 21.42 -13.12
C MET A 1 37.10 22.67 -13.69
N SER A 2 38.27 22.56 -14.34
CA SER A 2 39.02 23.76 -14.82
C SER A 2 38.66 24.31 -16.19
N ARG A 3 37.80 23.70 -16.99
CA ARG A 3 37.42 24.15 -18.35
C ARG A 3 36.21 25.06 -18.43
N TRP A 4 35.40 25.12 -17.36
CA TRP A 4 34.19 25.96 -17.30
C TRP A 4 34.46 27.40 -16.87
N ILE A 5 35.58 27.64 -16.15
CA ILE A 5 35.93 28.97 -15.63
C ILE A 5 36.53 29.85 -16.73
N SER A 6 37.04 29.30 -17.83
CA SER A 6 37.60 30.09 -18.95
C SER A 6 36.56 30.67 -19.90
N PHE A 7 35.32 30.22 -19.87
CA PHE A 7 34.25 30.71 -20.72
C PHE A 7 33.69 32.06 -20.25
N PHE A 8 33.88 32.41 -18.97
CA PHE A 8 33.35 33.65 -18.37
C PHE A 8 34.37 34.78 -18.28
N ARG A 9 35.60 34.59 -18.77
CA ARG A 9 36.62 35.65 -18.78
C ARG A 9 36.87 36.16 -20.20
N ARG A 10 36.12 37.15 -20.64
CA ARG A 10 36.39 38.24 -21.62
C ARG A 10 35.15 38.54 -22.49
N ARG A 11 34.36 39.47 -21.95
CA ARG A 11 33.69 40.53 -22.72
C ARG A 11 33.21 41.55 -21.69
N GLU A 12 33.48 42.82 -21.91
CA GLU A 12 32.75 43.85 -21.20
C GLU A 12 31.27 43.61 -21.41
N PRO A 13 30.40 43.69 -20.38
CA PRO A 13 29.01 43.31 -20.54
C PRO A 13 28.31 44.39 -21.40
N ASP A 14 27.98 44.00 -22.64
CA ASP A 14 26.89 44.62 -23.36
C ASP A 14 25.63 44.39 -22.50
N ASP A 15 25.08 45.44 -21.90
CA ASP A 15 23.92 45.36 -20.98
C ASP A 15 22.75 44.59 -21.56
N GLY A 16 22.57 44.59 -22.88
CA GLY A 16 21.54 43.86 -23.60
C GLY A 16 21.77 42.34 -23.65
N ALA A 17 23.01 41.92 -23.92
CA ALA A 17 23.37 40.50 -23.97
C ALA A 17 23.32 39.84 -22.56
N THR A 18 23.74 40.59 -21.54
CA THR A 18 23.67 40.15 -20.12
C THR A 18 22.22 39.97 -19.65
N ARG A 19 21.31 40.90 -19.99
CA ARG A 19 19.89 40.80 -19.68
C ARG A 19 19.21 39.63 -20.38
N SER A 20 19.53 39.37 -21.65
CA SER A 20 19.01 38.24 -22.41
C SER A 20 19.46 36.90 -21.79
N GLN A 21 20.75 36.76 -21.46
CA GLN A 21 21.26 35.55 -20.79
C GLN A 21 20.62 35.34 -19.41
N LEU A 22 20.41 36.36 -18.63
CA LEU A 22 19.75 36.27 -17.34
C LEU A 22 18.28 35.81 -17.48
N ALA A 23 17.58 36.30 -18.49
CA ALA A 23 16.23 35.91 -18.81
C ALA A 23 16.15 34.42 -19.24
N ASP A 24 17.17 33.97 -20.00
CA ASP A 24 17.25 32.57 -20.42
C ASP A 24 17.57 31.64 -19.22
N PHE A 25 18.47 32.01 -18.32
CA PHE A 25 18.73 31.27 -17.07
C PHE A 25 17.49 31.23 -16.18
N LYS A 26 16.77 32.34 -16.05
CA LYS A 26 15.53 32.36 -15.27
C LYS A 26 14.50 31.44 -15.88
N ARG A 27 14.28 31.47 -17.21
CA ARG A 27 13.35 30.54 -17.89
C ARG A 27 13.73 29.07 -17.69
N ALA A 28 15.03 28.76 -17.80
CA ALA A 28 15.51 27.39 -17.58
C ALA A 28 15.24 26.92 -16.13
N LEU A 29 15.49 27.76 -15.13
CA LEU A 29 15.20 27.46 -13.73
C LEU A 29 13.68 27.34 -13.47
N ASP A 30 12.89 28.22 -14.07
CA ASP A 30 11.43 28.22 -13.89
C ASP A 30 10.78 26.93 -14.45
N HIS A 31 11.38 26.30 -15.47
CA HIS A 31 10.92 25.03 -16.01
C HIS A 31 11.53 23.79 -15.34
N ALA A 32 12.75 23.91 -14.80
CA ALA A 32 13.48 22.76 -14.29
C ALA A 32 13.28 22.49 -12.79
N ALA A 33 12.79 23.48 -12.04
CA ALA A 33 12.73 23.43 -10.59
C ALA A 33 11.54 24.21 -10.03
N ILE A 34 11.18 23.92 -8.80
CA ILE A 34 10.25 24.69 -7.99
C ILE A 34 11.05 25.81 -7.33
N VAL A 35 10.73 27.07 -7.65
CA VAL A 35 11.50 28.23 -7.18
C VAL A 35 10.62 29.15 -6.33
N ALA A 36 11.16 29.53 -5.16
CA ALA A 36 10.58 30.58 -4.33
C ALA A 36 11.68 31.51 -3.82
N ILE A 37 11.36 32.81 -3.72
CA ILE A 37 12.22 33.81 -3.11
C ILE A 37 11.47 34.43 -1.94
N THR A 38 12.14 34.55 -0.79
CA THR A 38 11.57 35.17 0.41
C THR A 38 12.45 36.28 0.93
N ASP A 39 11.88 37.17 1.71
CA ASP A 39 12.64 38.08 2.55
C ASP A 39 13.29 37.35 3.75
N VAL A 40 13.99 38.10 4.60
CA VAL A 40 14.66 37.53 5.79
C VAL A 40 13.70 37.02 6.87
N SER A 41 12.44 37.40 6.81
CA SER A 41 11.40 36.94 7.72
C SER A 41 10.69 35.69 7.22
N GLY A 42 10.98 35.25 5.99
CA GLY A 42 10.34 34.10 5.36
C GLY A 42 9.06 34.43 4.59
N ARG A 43 8.77 35.73 4.34
CA ARG A 43 7.65 36.13 3.49
C ARG A 43 8.01 35.97 2.02
N ILE A 44 7.11 35.36 1.28
CA ILE A 44 7.28 35.03 -0.15
C ILE A 44 7.17 36.30 -0.99
N ASN A 45 8.22 36.59 -1.74
CA ASN A 45 8.28 37.72 -2.68
C ASN A 45 8.17 37.26 -4.14
N TYR A 46 8.49 36.00 -4.42
CA TYR A 46 8.42 35.43 -5.75
C TYR A 46 8.19 33.93 -5.68
N VAL A 47 7.39 33.40 -6.60
CA VAL A 47 7.24 31.96 -6.89
C VAL A 47 7.13 31.78 -8.40
N ASN A 48 7.64 30.67 -8.93
CA ASN A 48 7.43 30.31 -10.33
C ASN A 48 6.12 29.49 -10.51
N ASP A 49 5.76 29.19 -11.76
CA ASP A 49 4.53 28.47 -12.09
C ASP A 49 4.56 27.05 -11.51
N THR A 50 5.70 26.37 -11.57
CA THR A 50 5.89 25.02 -11.01
C THR A 50 5.60 24.97 -9.51
N PHE A 51 5.90 26.04 -8.75
CA PHE A 51 5.51 26.11 -7.33
C PHE A 51 3.98 26.19 -7.18
N CYS A 52 3.31 26.97 -8.01
CA CYS A 52 1.85 27.10 -7.97
C CYS A 52 1.18 25.76 -8.34
N GLU A 53 1.69 25.08 -9.38
CA GLU A 53 1.18 23.78 -9.84
C GLU A 53 1.28 22.71 -8.74
N ILE A 54 2.45 22.52 -8.13
CA ILE A 54 2.64 21.47 -7.13
C ILE A 54 1.93 21.77 -5.81
N SER A 55 1.86 23.04 -5.43
CA SER A 55 1.24 23.42 -4.15
C SER A 55 -0.27 23.63 -4.24
N GLY A 56 -0.82 23.78 -5.47
CA GLY A 56 -2.24 24.05 -5.69
C GLY A 56 -2.71 25.44 -5.25
N TYR A 57 -1.80 26.33 -4.86
CA TYR A 57 -2.11 27.71 -4.51
C TYR A 57 -1.93 28.64 -5.72
N ALA A 58 -2.81 29.60 -5.90
CA ALA A 58 -2.60 30.69 -6.85
C ALA A 58 -1.42 31.57 -6.39
N ARG A 59 -0.74 32.20 -7.36
CA ARG A 59 0.43 33.07 -7.06
C ARG A 59 0.06 34.21 -6.11
N GLU A 60 -1.11 34.80 -6.29
CA GLU A 60 -1.64 35.91 -5.49
C GLU A 60 -1.89 35.47 -4.03
N GLU A 61 -2.22 34.18 -3.82
CA GLU A 61 -2.41 33.64 -2.48
C GLU A 61 -1.09 33.34 -1.76
N LEU A 62 0.00 33.19 -2.49
CA LEU A 62 1.34 32.91 -1.97
C LEU A 62 2.14 34.19 -1.69
N LEU A 63 2.02 35.22 -2.54
CA LEU A 63 2.80 36.43 -2.39
C LEU A 63 2.46 37.17 -1.10
N GLY A 64 3.50 37.54 -0.36
CA GLY A 64 3.37 38.21 0.95
C GLY A 64 3.06 37.27 2.13
N GLN A 65 2.72 36.03 1.87
CA GLN A 65 2.49 35.02 2.92
C GLN A 65 3.81 34.49 3.47
N ASP A 66 3.74 34.02 4.71
CA ASP A 66 4.83 33.25 5.29
C ASP A 66 4.95 31.86 4.58
N HIS A 67 6.18 31.47 4.25
CA HIS A 67 6.43 30.18 3.56
C HIS A 67 5.88 28.96 4.33
N ARG A 68 5.55 29.11 5.61
CA ARG A 68 4.88 28.07 6.42
C ARG A 68 3.49 27.68 5.92
N ILE A 69 2.91 28.40 4.95
CA ILE A 69 1.63 28.06 4.32
C ILE A 69 1.65 26.63 3.74
N VAL A 70 2.79 26.14 3.26
CA VAL A 70 2.96 24.77 2.75
C VAL A 70 3.52 23.78 3.79
N ASN A 71 3.61 24.16 5.06
CA ASN A 71 4.17 23.30 6.10
C ASN A 71 3.25 22.13 6.41
N SER A 72 3.76 20.90 6.27
CA SER A 72 3.04 19.67 6.61
C SER A 72 3.05 19.30 8.09
N SER A 73 3.85 19.98 8.90
CA SER A 73 4.14 19.65 10.31
C SER A 73 4.83 18.27 10.50
N TYR A 74 5.42 17.72 9.45
CA TYR A 74 6.15 16.45 9.50
C TYR A 74 7.50 16.57 10.22
N HIS A 75 8.21 17.66 9.96
CA HIS A 75 9.55 17.87 10.52
C HIS A 75 9.48 18.39 11.95
N SER A 76 10.43 17.97 12.79
CA SER A 76 10.52 18.43 14.17
C SER A 76 10.82 19.94 14.24
N LYS A 77 10.45 20.57 15.37
CA LYS A 77 10.76 21.98 15.59
C LYS A 77 12.28 22.25 15.61
N GLU A 78 13.07 21.28 16.05
CA GLU A 78 14.54 21.32 16.07
C GLU A 78 15.10 21.37 14.67
N PHE A 79 14.61 20.52 13.76
CA PHE A 79 15.00 20.48 12.35
C PHE A 79 14.74 21.82 11.65
N ILE A 80 13.55 22.37 11.82
CA ILE A 80 13.19 23.66 11.24
C ILE A 80 14.03 24.80 11.85
N ARG A 81 14.34 24.74 13.14
CA ARG A 81 15.19 25.73 13.82
C ARG A 81 16.63 25.70 13.29
N GLU A 82 17.16 24.51 13.02
CA GLU A 82 18.48 24.32 12.44
C GLU A 82 18.56 24.87 11.01
N LEU A 83 17.53 24.60 10.19
CA LEU A 83 17.39 25.17 8.86
C LEU A 83 17.51 26.71 8.93
N TRP A 84 16.66 27.35 9.74
CA TRP A 84 16.65 28.80 9.88
C TRP A 84 17.98 29.36 10.43
N ARG A 85 18.59 28.70 11.39
CA ARG A 85 19.89 29.10 11.93
C ARG A 85 20.99 29.06 10.85
N THR A 86 20.96 28.02 9.99
CA THR A 86 21.92 27.86 8.92
C THR A 86 21.81 28.99 7.90
N ILE A 87 20.61 29.25 7.36
CA ILE A 87 20.44 30.28 6.33
C ILE A 87 20.61 31.70 6.90
N ALA A 88 20.19 31.95 8.13
CA ALA A 88 20.40 33.24 8.80
C ALA A 88 21.87 33.52 9.09
N SER A 89 22.72 32.51 9.20
CA SER A 89 24.18 32.69 9.30
C SER A 89 24.87 32.92 7.95
N GLY A 90 24.14 33.06 6.86
CA GLY A 90 24.69 33.24 5.51
C GLY A 90 25.17 31.95 4.83
N ARG A 91 24.87 30.77 5.38
CA ARG A 91 25.27 29.49 4.81
C ARG A 91 24.12 28.87 4.00
N VAL A 92 24.48 28.15 2.94
CA VAL A 92 23.53 27.37 2.15
C VAL A 92 23.03 26.21 3.00
N TRP A 93 21.72 25.97 2.95
CA TRP A 93 21.08 24.80 3.55
C TRP A 93 20.58 23.85 2.46
N GLN A 94 20.75 22.55 2.67
CA GLN A 94 20.24 21.50 1.78
C GLN A 94 19.55 20.41 2.59
N GLY A 95 18.45 19.90 2.07
CA GLY A 95 17.73 18.79 2.69
C GLY A 95 16.37 18.53 2.08
N GLU A 96 15.80 17.38 2.45
CA GLU A 96 14.48 16.97 1.99
C GLU A 96 13.40 17.53 2.91
N LEU A 97 12.35 18.12 2.32
CA LEU A 97 11.21 18.68 3.04
C LEU A 97 9.92 17.99 2.58
N ARG A 98 9.05 17.68 3.54
CA ARG A 98 7.70 17.22 3.25
C ARG A 98 6.73 18.37 3.41
N ASN A 99 6.07 18.76 2.34
CA ASN A 99 5.12 19.86 2.29
C ASN A 99 3.68 19.34 2.19
N ARG A 100 2.72 20.26 2.39
CA ARG A 100 1.30 20.05 2.20
C ARG A 100 0.76 21.04 1.19
N ALA A 101 0.06 20.55 0.18
CA ALA A 101 -0.65 21.37 -0.80
C ALA A 101 -1.98 21.88 -0.26
N LYS A 102 -2.62 22.79 -1.00
CA LYS A 102 -3.90 23.43 -0.64
C LYS A 102 -5.05 22.44 -0.47
N ASP A 103 -5.10 21.38 -1.28
CA ASP A 103 -6.08 20.30 -1.19
C ASP A 103 -5.78 19.29 -0.08
N GLY A 104 -4.66 19.45 0.63
CA GLY A 104 -4.23 18.58 1.73
C GLY A 104 -3.27 17.47 1.33
N HIS A 105 -3.01 17.21 0.04
CA HIS A 105 -2.05 16.18 -0.35
C HIS A 105 -0.63 16.54 0.09
N LEU A 106 0.17 15.50 0.35
CA LEU A 106 1.54 15.64 0.84
C LEU A 106 2.52 15.35 -0.28
N TYR A 107 3.53 16.20 -0.43
CA TYR A 107 4.59 16.05 -1.43
C TYR A 107 5.97 16.27 -0.82
N TRP A 108 6.96 15.58 -1.37
CA TRP A 108 8.35 15.68 -0.95
C TRP A 108 9.17 16.50 -1.93
N VAL A 109 10.00 17.38 -1.40
CA VAL A 109 10.92 18.16 -2.21
C VAL A 109 12.34 18.05 -1.68
N ASP A 110 13.31 17.82 -2.57
CA ASP A 110 14.72 18.07 -2.30
C ASP A 110 15.00 19.56 -2.48
N THR A 111 15.49 20.21 -1.43
CA THR A 111 15.51 21.66 -1.32
C THR A 111 16.92 22.17 -1.06
N THR A 112 17.35 23.14 -1.87
CA THR A 112 18.54 23.97 -1.60
C THR A 112 18.08 25.40 -1.36
N ILE A 113 18.45 25.95 -0.20
CA ILE A 113 18.18 27.35 0.16
C ILE A 113 19.49 28.14 0.19
N VAL A 114 19.59 29.13 -0.65
CA VAL A 114 20.76 30.00 -0.79
C VAL A 114 20.43 31.38 -0.24
N PRO A 115 21.12 31.87 0.80
CA PRO A 115 21.01 33.24 1.26
C PRO A 115 21.74 34.23 0.33
N PHE A 116 21.09 35.31 -0.06
CA PHE A 116 21.74 36.44 -0.72
C PHE A 116 22.23 37.40 0.32
N LEU A 117 23.53 37.73 0.24
CA LEU A 117 24.21 38.56 1.24
C LEU A 117 24.41 39.97 0.72
N ASN A 118 24.21 40.95 1.60
CA ASN A 118 24.58 42.35 1.33
C ASN A 118 26.10 42.56 1.51
N ASP A 119 26.56 43.80 1.24
CA ASP A 119 27.98 44.17 1.35
C ASP A 119 28.57 43.98 2.75
N ARG A 120 27.74 43.82 3.78
CA ARG A 120 28.13 43.57 5.17
C ARG A 120 28.11 42.07 5.52
N GLY A 121 27.92 41.19 4.52
CA GLY A 121 27.84 39.77 4.70
C GLY A 121 26.56 39.25 5.41
N LYS A 122 25.52 40.09 5.54
CA LYS A 122 24.26 39.70 6.15
C LYS A 122 23.22 39.32 5.09
N PRO A 123 22.46 38.25 5.30
CA PRO A 123 21.35 37.89 4.41
C PRO A 123 20.34 39.01 4.30
N TYR A 124 19.89 39.28 3.08
CA TYR A 124 18.78 40.22 2.83
C TYR A 124 17.60 39.50 2.11
N GLN A 125 17.84 38.28 1.58
CA GLN A 125 16.88 37.51 0.82
C GLN A 125 17.30 36.05 0.79
N TYR A 126 16.35 35.13 0.66
CA TYR A 126 16.60 33.72 0.45
C TYR A 126 15.99 33.26 -0.86
N ILE A 127 16.74 32.49 -1.66
CA ILE A 127 16.21 31.76 -2.80
C ILE A 127 16.18 30.26 -2.45
N ALA A 128 15.03 29.65 -2.63
CA ALA A 128 14.84 28.22 -2.47
C ALA A 128 14.59 27.58 -3.84
N ILE A 129 15.44 26.65 -4.21
CA ILE A 129 15.36 25.83 -5.42
C ILE A 129 15.05 24.41 -4.99
N ARG A 130 14.01 23.80 -5.56
CA ARG A 130 13.51 22.50 -5.14
C ARG A 130 13.23 21.60 -6.33
N SER A 131 13.41 20.31 -6.13
CA SER A 131 12.96 19.26 -7.06
C SER A 131 11.91 18.41 -6.38
N ASP A 132 10.83 18.08 -7.09
CA ASP A 132 9.84 17.12 -6.60
C ASP A 132 10.46 15.71 -6.60
N ILE A 133 10.46 15.09 -5.43
CA ILE A 133 10.97 13.74 -5.20
C ILE A 133 9.87 12.81 -4.67
N THR A 134 8.60 13.19 -4.79
CA THR A 134 7.47 12.43 -4.25
C THR A 134 7.40 11.04 -4.85
N ALA A 135 7.50 10.93 -6.18
CA ALA A 135 7.49 9.63 -6.85
C ALA A 135 8.67 8.74 -6.42
N ARG A 136 9.88 9.32 -6.23
CA ARG A 136 11.05 8.59 -5.73
C ARG A 136 10.81 8.08 -4.32
N LYS A 137 10.31 8.91 -3.40
CA LYS A 137 10.00 8.52 -2.01
C LYS A 137 8.94 7.43 -1.93
N GLN A 138 7.90 7.53 -2.76
CA GLN A 138 6.87 6.48 -2.84
C GLN A 138 7.43 5.15 -3.35
N ALA A 139 8.32 5.20 -4.34
CA ALA A 139 8.98 3.99 -4.85
C ALA A 139 9.92 3.37 -3.80
N GLU A 140 10.73 4.19 -3.09
CA GLU A 140 11.61 3.74 -2.01
C GLU A 140 10.81 3.09 -0.87
N GLU A 141 9.69 3.69 -0.45
CA GLU A 141 8.80 3.16 0.58
C GLU A 141 8.18 1.83 0.15
N LYS A 142 7.69 1.76 -1.09
CA LYS A 142 7.15 0.51 -1.66
C LYS A 142 8.18 -0.60 -1.72
N LEU A 143 9.40 -0.30 -2.14
CA LEU A 143 10.53 -1.27 -2.14
C LEU A 143 10.88 -1.71 -0.73
N ALA A 144 10.93 -0.80 0.24
CA ALA A 144 11.20 -1.13 1.64
C ALA A 144 10.12 -2.05 2.22
N GLN A 145 8.85 -1.79 1.93
CA GLN A 145 7.74 -2.65 2.32
C GLN A 145 7.85 -4.04 1.68
N GLN A 146 8.15 -4.11 0.38
CA GLN A 146 8.34 -5.38 -0.32
C GLN A 146 9.51 -6.19 0.26
N ALA A 147 10.64 -5.53 0.55
CA ALA A 147 11.80 -6.18 1.15
C ALA A 147 11.52 -6.69 2.58
N ALA A 148 10.75 -5.91 3.37
CA ALA A 148 10.33 -6.33 4.71
C ALA A 148 9.41 -7.56 4.63
N LEU A 149 8.43 -7.56 3.73
CA LEU A 149 7.55 -8.70 3.49
C LEU A 149 8.30 -9.94 3.00
N ALA A 150 9.27 -9.77 2.09
CA ALA A 150 10.10 -10.88 1.61
C ALA A 150 10.91 -11.53 2.74
N ARG A 151 11.47 -10.73 3.65
CA ARG A 151 12.19 -11.25 4.86
C ARG A 151 11.24 -12.02 5.78
N VAL A 152 10.05 -11.46 6.06
CA VAL A 152 9.03 -12.14 6.85
C VAL A 152 8.61 -13.44 6.17
N GLY A 153 8.43 -13.45 4.85
CA GLY A 153 8.07 -14.64 4.07
C GLY A 153 9.15 -15.73 4.12
N GLN A 154 10.42 -15.35 4.08
CA GLN A 154 11.51 -16.32 4.17
C GLN A 154 11.58 -16.97 5.56
N MET A 155 11.45 -16.17 6.63
CA MET A 155 11.38 -16.70 8.01
C MET A 155 10.10 -17.51 8.25
N ALA A 156 8.96 -17.01 7.75
CA ALA A 156 7.68 -17.68 7.92
C ALA A 156 7.68 -19.08 7.28
N ALA A 157 8.36 -19.30 6.16
CA ALA A 157 8.45 -20.60 5.51
C ALA A 157 9.14 -21.66 6.41
N VAL A 158 10.24 -21.27 7.05
CA VAL A 158 10.96 -22.15 7.99
C VAL A 158 10.12 -22.40 9.23
N VAL A 159 9.63 -21.31 9.86
CA VAL A 159 8.79 -21.38 11.07
C VAL A 159 7.49 -22.18 10.80
N ALA A 160 6.85 -21.98 9.64
CA ALA A 160 5.63 -22.71 9.28
C ALA A 160 5.86 -24.23 9.26
N HIS A 161 6.96 -24.69 8.69
CA HIS A 161 7.31 -26.10 8.69
C HIS A 161 7.62 -26.62 10.10
N GLU A 162 8.41 -25.88 10.86
CA GLU A 162 8.81 -26.26 12.21
C GLU A 162 7.65 -26.25 13.21
N VAL A 163 6.66 -25.36 13.04
CA VAL A 163 5.47 -25.31 13.90
C VAL A 163 4.40 -26.30 13.44
N ARG A 164 4.22 -26.51 12.13
CA ARG A 164 3.22 -27.46 11.62
C ARG A 164 3.50 -28.89 12.04
N ASN A 165 4.77 -29.29 12.10
CA ASN A 165 5.17 -30.64 12.49
C ASN A 165 4.75 -31.01 13.92
N PRO A 166 5.10 -30.25 14.99
CA PRO A 166 4.64 -30.57 16.34
C PRO A 166 3.12 -30.47 16.49
N LEU A 167 2.48 -29.48 15.81
CA LEU A 167 1.02 -29.36 15.83
C LEU A 167 0.33 -30.60 15.24
N ALA A 168 0.82 -31.12 14.12
CA ALA A 168 0.32 -32.35 13.53
C ALA A 168 0.49 -33.55 14.48
N GLY A 169 1.64 -33.65 15.15
CA GLY A 169 1.89 -34.69 16.17
C GLY A 169 0.93 -34.60 17.36
N ILE A 170 0.74 -33.41 17.91
CA ILE A 170 -0.19 -33.16 19.04
C ILE A 170 -1.63 -33.50 18.61
N LYS A 171 -2.06 -32.99 17.43
CA LYS A 171 -3.39 -33.28 16.86
C LYS A 171 -3.61 -34.76 16.71
N GLY A 172 -2.65 -35.50 16.12
CA GLY A 172 -2.73 -36.95 15.94
C GLY A 172 -2.84 -37.70 17.28
N ALA A 173 -2.04 -37.31 18.29
CA ALA A 173 -2.12 -37.93 19.61
C ALA A 173 -3.51 -37.71 20.26
N ILE A 174 -4.05 -36.51 20.19
CA ILE A 174 -5.39 -36.18 20.74
C ILE A 174 -6.47 -36.97 19.97
N GLN A 175 -6.38 -37.08 18.64
CA GLN A 175 -7.34 -37.85 17.83
C GLN A 175 -7.32 -39.35 18.21
N VAL A 176 -6.14 -39.93 18.47
CA VAL A 176 -6.01 -41.30 18.97
C VAL A 176 -6.65 -41.45 20.35
N LEU A 177 -6.44 -40.49 21.24
CA LEU A 177 -7.08 -40.49 22.56
C LEU A 177 -8.62 -40.41 22.43
N MET A 178 -9.12 -39.53 21.58
CA MET A 178 -10.55 -39.41 21.31
C MET A 178 -11.17 -40.70 20.75
N SER A 179 -10.47 -41.38 19.85
CA SER A 179 -10.99 -42.65 19.25
C SER A 179 -11.12 -43.80 20.24
N ARG A 180 -10.43 -43.71 21.38
CA ARG A 180 -10.49 -44.73 22.46
C ARG A 180 -11.54 -44.43 23.52
N ARG A 181 -12.22 -43.27 23.48
CA ARG A 181 -13.23 -42.86 24.43
C ARG A 181 -14.63 -43.29 24.01
N ALA A 182 -15.48 -43.59 25.00
CA ALA A 182 -16.88 -43.91 24.73
C ALA A 182 -17.68 -42.66 24.30
N ALA A 183 -18.69 -42.86 23.50
CA ALA A 183 -19.63 -41.76 23.16
C ALA A 183 -20.30 -41.29 24.45
N GLY A 184 -20.14 -39.97 24.79
CA GLY A 184 -20.63 -39.36 26.02
C GLY A 184 -19.58 -39.10 27.09
N ASP A 185 -18.32 -39.43 26.85
CA ASP A 185 -17.20 -39.07 27.74
C ASP A 185 -17.09 -37.52 27.87
N THR A 186 -17.04 -37.05 29.11
CA THR A 186 -17.00 -35.60 29.47
C THR A 186 -15.74 -34.88 29.01
N GLU A 187 -14.67 -35.61 28.67
CA GLU A 187 -13.42 -35.02 28.14
C GLU A 187 -13.44 -34.83 26.63
N LEU A 188 -14.32 -35.50 25.88
CA LEU A 188 -14.42 -35.36 24.43
C LEU A 188 -14.65 -33.93 23.93
N PRO A 189 -15.51 -33.11 24.55
CA PRO A 189 -15.68 -31.69 24.15
C PRO A 189 -14.39 -30.88 24.29
N VAL A 190 -13.64 -31.09 25.38
CA VAL A 190 -12.37 -30.42 25.63
C VAL A 190 -11.33 -30.81 24.59
N MET A 191 -11.25 -32.11 24.27
CA MET A 191 -10.33 -32.62 23.23
C MET A 191 -10.67 -32.06 21.85
N ARG A 192 -11.97 -31.94 21.52
CA ARG A 192 -12.41 -31.30 20.26
C ARG A 192 -12.03 -29.81 20.21
N ASP A 193 -12.19 -29.07 21.33
CA ASP A 193 -11.77 -27.68 21.40
C ASP A 193 -10.26 -27.52 21.18
N ILE A 194 -9.44 -28.41 21.77
CA ILE A 194 -7.98 -28.39 21.55
C ILE A 194 -7.64 -28.66 20.08
N VAL A 195 -8.28 -29.66 19.45
CA VAL A 195 -8.08 -29.96 18.02
C VAL A 195 -8.47 -28.73 17.17
N GLY A 196 -9.63 -28.11 17.45
CA GLY A 196 -10.06 -26.90 16.76
C GLY A 196 -9.07 -25.73 16.89
N ARG A 197 -8.45 -25.56 18.08
CA ARG A 197 -7.39 -24.53 18.27
C ARG A 197 -6.13 -24.83 17.46
N ILE A 198 -5.74 -26.10 17.35
CA ILE A 198 -4.60 -26.53 16.53
C ILE A 198 -4.88 -26.25 15.04
N ASP A 199 -6.11 -26.52 14.58
CA ASP A 199 -6.52 -26.23 13.21
C ASP A 199 -6.48 -24.74 12.92
N SER A 200 -7.05 -23.92 13.82
CA SER A 200 -7.00 -22.46 13.70
C SER A 200 -5.56 -21.91 13.65
N LEU A 201 -4.64 -22.46 14.45
CA LEU A 201 -3.24 -22.05 14.41
C LEU A 201 -2.56 -22.45 13.10
N SER A 202 -2.90 -23.61 12.55
CA SER A 202 -2.40 -24.08 11.25
C SER A 202 -2.90 -23.21 10.11
N GLU A 203 -4.15 -22.75 10.16
CA GLU A 203 -4.72 -21.79 9.21
C GLU A 203 -4.00 -20.44 9.28
N LEU A 204 -3.77 -19.89 10.48
CA LEU A 204 -3.01 -18.65 10.65
C LEU A 204 -1.61 -18.69 10.06
N ILE A 205 -0.92 -19.84 10.21
CA ILE A 205 0.40 -20.04 9.62
C ILE A 205 0.32 -20.10 8.09
N ASN A 206 -0.70 -20.74 7.54
CA ASN A 206 -0.93 -20.79 6.09
C ASN A 206 -1.25 -19.38 5.54
N ASP A 207 -2.08 -18.63 6.21
CA ASP A 207 -2.43 -17.26 5.85
C ASP A 207 -1.20 -16.35 5.88
N LEU A 208 -0.36 -16.47 6.91
CA LEU A 208 0.90 -15.74 7.00
C LEU A 208 1.82 -16.07 5.81
N MET A 209 1.90 -17.34 5.43
CA MET A 209 2.69 -17.78 4.28
C MET A 209 2.15 -17.22 2.97
N LEU A 210 0.83 -17.28 2.78
CA LEU A 210 0.17 -16.76 1.57
C LEU A 210 0.34 -15.23 1.46
N TYR A 211 0.28 -14.53 2.59
CA TYR A 211 0.50 -13.08 2.64
C TYR A 211 1.95 -12.70 2.35
N ALA A 212 2.91 -13.36 3.02
CA ALA A 212 4.32 -12.99 2.98
C ALA A 212 5.05 -13.49 1.72
N ARG A 213 4.61 -14.61 1.14
CA ARG A 213 5.17 -15.20 -0.09
C ARG A 213 4.05 -15.69 -1.01
N PRO A 214 3.26 -14.78 -1.59
CA PRO A 214 2.21 -15.20 -2.51
C PRO A 214 2.82 -15.89 -3.74
N ARG A 215 2.20 -16.97 -4.18
CA ARG A 215 2.55 -17.59 -5.47
C ARG A 215 2.07 -16.71 -6.62
N ALA A 216 2.78 -16.73 -7.73
CA ALA A 216 2.29 -16.11 -8.94
C ALA A 216 0.97 -16.77 -9.38
N PRO A 217 -0.07 -16.00 -9.75
CA PRO A 217 -1.34 -16.57 -10.18
C PRO A 217 -1.18 -17.32 -11.51
N ARG A 218 -1.82 -18.46 -11.63
CA ARG A 218 -1.94 -19.22 -12.88
C ARG A 218 -3.19 -18.74 -13.60
N LEU A 219 -3.04 -17.68 -14.40
CA LEU A 219 -4.16 -17.05 -15.07
C LEU A 219 -4.77 -17.98 -16.13
N SER A 220 -6.06 -18.22 -16.02
CA SER A 220 -6.90 -18.93 -16.99
C SER A 220 -8.21 -18.19 -17.19
N HIS A 221 -9.00 -18.60 -18.15
CA HIS A 221 -10.36 -18.11 -18.32
C HIS A 221 -11.27 -18.79 -17.30
N VAL A 222 -11.76 -18.02 -16.32
CA VAL A 222 -12.55 -18.54 -15.20
C VAL A 222 -13.97 -17.97 -15.24
N GLU A 223 -14.96 -18.84 -15.25
CA GLU A 223 -16.37 -18.45 -15.07
C GLU A 223 -16.64 -18.18 -13.59
N LEU A 224 -17.09 -16.96 -13.27
CA LEU A 224 -17.21 -16.53 -11.87
C LEU A 224 -18.44 -17.08 -11.17
N ARG A 225 -19.55 -17.30 -11.87
CA ARG A 225 -20.79 -17.79 -11.26
C ARG A 225 -20.65 -19.21 -10.68
N PRO A 226 -20.10 -20.22 -11.38
CA PRO A 226 -19.83 -21.52 -10.78
C PRO A 226 -18.87 -21.43 -9.59
N LEU A 227 -17.84 -20.61 -9.69
CA LEU A 227 -16.87 -20.41 -8.62
C LEU A 227 -17.51 -19.82 -7.35
N ILE A 228 -18.40 -18.84 -7.51
CA ILE A 228 -19.19 -18.25 -6.41
C ILE A 228 -20.13 -19.30 -5.81
N ALA A 229 -20.81 -20.08 -6.65
CA ALA A 229 -21.75 -21.11 -6.19
C ALA A 229 -21.04 -22.20 -5.35
N ASP A 230 -19.85 -22.62 -5.78
CA ASP A 230 -19.01 -23.55 -5.02
C ASP A 230 -18.61 -22.96 -3.67
N ALA A 231 -18.14 -21.71 -3.63
CA ALA A 231 -17.76 -21.03 -2.39
C ALA A 231 -18.95 -20.90 -1.43
N VAL A 232 -20.12 -20.51 -1.92
CA VAL A 232 -21.36 -20.43 -1.13
C VAL A 232 -21.76 -21.81 -0.58
N THR A 233 -21.61 -22.88 -1.37
CA THR A 233 -21.91 -24.24 -0.93
C THR A 233 -21.01 -24.67 0.24
N ILE A 234 -19.74 -24.28 0.21
CA ILE A 234 -18.79 -24.56 1.28
C ILE A 234 -19.17 -23.76 2.54
N VAL A 235 -19.42 -22.46 2.41
CA VAL A 235 -19.76 -21.58 3.55
C VAL A 235 -21.07 -21.97 4.22
N ARG A 236 -22.08 -22.43 3.49
CA ARG A 236 -23.33 -22.94 4.07
C ARG A 236 -23.15 -24.14 5.02
N ARG A 237 -22.06 -24.87 4.92
CA ARG A 237 -21.72 -25.98 5.84
C ARG A 237 -21.01 -25.51 7.10
N ASP A 238 -20.51 -24.27 7.11
CA ASP A 238 -19.84 -23.69 8.28
C ASP A 238 -20.88 -23.34 9.35
N PRO A 239 -20.67 -23.72 10.61
CA PRO A 239 -21.58 -23.39 11.72
C PRO A 239 -21.88 -21.90 11.84
N VAL A 240 -20.95 -21.02 11.47
CA VAL A 240 -21.12 -19.57 11.55
C VAL A 240 -22.13 -19.04 10.54
N ALA A 241 -22.42 -19.80 9.47
CA ALA A 241 -23.30 -19.35 8.39
C ALA A 241 -24.66 -20.08 8.36
N GLN A 242 -24.93 -21.00 9.29
CA GLN A 242 -26.13 -21.87 9.26
C GLN A 242 -27.46 -21.11 9.27
N SER A 243 -27.51 -19.92 9.91
CA SER A 243 -28.71 -19.08 9.99
C SER A 243 -28.62 -17.84 9.11
N ILE A 244 -27.71 -17.83 8.13
CA ILE A 244 -27.53 -16.70 7.20
C ILE A 244 -28.15 -17.06 5.86
N GLU A 245 -28.98 -16.16 5.35
CA GLU A 245 -29.48 -16.24 3.99
C GLU A 245 -28.38 -15.76 3.03
N ILE A 246 -27.90 -16.66 2.13
CA ILE A 246 -26.91 -16.29 1.10
C ILE A 246 -27.59 -16.35 -0.26
N VAL A 247 -27.64 -15.21 -0.95
CA VAL A 247 -28.24 -15.05 -2.28
C VAL A 247 -27.15 -14.72 -3.30
N VAL A 248 -27.21 -15.40 -4.45
CA VAL A 248 -26.29 -15.15 -5.58
C VAL A 248 -27.09 -14.56 -6.72
N GLU A 249 -26.71 -13.36 -7.14
CA GLU A 249 -27.38 -12.58 -8.18
C GLU A 249 -26.40 -12.18 -9.30
N GLY A 250 -26.93 -11.56 -10.35
CA GLY A 250 -26.12 -10.91 -11.39
C GLY A 250 -25.88 -11.77 -12.63
N GLU A 251 -24.86 -11.39 -13.39
CA GLU A 251 -24.59 -11.89 -14.73
C GLU A 251 -23.61 -13.07 -14.71
N ASP A 252 -23.64 -13.88 -15.77
CA ASP A 252 -22.61 -14.86 -16.07
C ASP A 252 -21.38 -14.14 -16.66
N VAL A 253 -20.37 -13.91 -15.86
CA VAL A 253 -19.18 -13.18 -16.23
C VAL A 253 -17.96 -14.08 -16.06
N SER A 254 -17.01 -13.97 -17.00
CA SER A 254 -15.70 -14.63 -16.90
C SER A 254 -14.61 -13.60 -16.70
N ALA A 255 -13.52 -14.01 -16.06
CA ALA A 255 -12.33 -13.19 -15.85
C ALA A 255 -11.05 -13.95 -16.16
N SER A 256 -9.97 -13.24 -16.40
CA SER A 256 -8.62 -13.82 -16.43
C SER A 256 -8.11 -13.96 -14.98
N ALA A 257 -8.17 -15.17 -14.44
CA ALA A 257 -7.89 -15.37 -13.02
C ALA A 257 -7.31 -16.77 -12.72
N ASP A 258 -6.78 -16.91 -11.51
CA ASP A 258 -6.44 -18.20 -10.89
C ASP A 258 -7.63 -18.64 -10.03
N ASP A 259 -8.29 -19.72 -10.43
CA ASP A 259 -9.53 -20.20 -9.83
C ASP A 259 -9.39 -20.56 -8.34
N GLU A 260 -8.27 -21.17 -7.93
CA GLU A 260 -8.01 -21.50 -6.53
C GLU A 260 -7.87 -20.25 -5.65
N LEU A 261 -7.09 -19.26 -6.12
CA LEU A 261 -6.87 -18.02 -5.37
C LEU A 261 -8.14 -17.18 -5.26
N ILE A 262 -8.92 -17.08 -6.34
CA ILE A 262 -10.17 -16.33 -6.32
C ILE A 262 -11.22 -17.04 -5.49
N ARG A 263 -11.32 -18.37 -5.56
CA ARG A 263 -12.21 -19.16 -4.70
C ARG A 263 -11.90 -18.94 -3.21
N ALA A 264 -10.61 -19.01 -2.84
CA ALA A 264 -10.18 -18.75 -1.46
C ALA A 264 -10.50 -17.30 -1.02
N THR A 265 -10.35 -16.33 -1.93
CA THR A 265 -10.72 -14.95 -1.67
C THR A 265 -12.22 -14.79 -1.42
N ILE A 266 -13.07 -15.39 -2.26
CA ILE A 266 -14.54 -15.32 -2.09
C ILE A 266 -14.94 -16.01 -0.78
N LEU A 267 -14.39 -17.18 -0.46
CA LEU A 267 -14.62 -17.87 0.81
C LEU A 267 -14.29 -16.98 2.01
N ASN A 268 -13.13 -16.34 1.99
CA ASN A 268 -12.70 -15.43 3.05
C ASN A 268 -13.67 -14.24 3.21
N LEU A 269 -14.11 -13.62 2.10
CA LEU A 269 -15.07 -12.52 2.15
C LEU A 269 -16.42 -12.96 2.73
N LEU A 270 -16.93 -14.13 2.32
CA LEU A 270 -18.19 -14.71 2.82
C LEU A 270 -18.12 -15.04 4.31
N ILE A 271 -17.03 -15.67 4.76
CA ILE A 271 -16.80 -15.99 6.18
C ILE A 271 -16.68 -14.71 7.00
N ASN A 272 -15.98 -13.68 6.48
CA ASN A 272 -15.88 -12.39 7.16
C ASN A 272 -17.22 -11.71 7.33
N ALA A 273 -18.08 -11.73 6.31
CA ALA A 273 -19.45 -11.21 6.35
C ALA A 273 -20.31 -11.98 7.38
N ALA A 274 -20.26 -13.32 7.35
CA ALA A 274 -20.98 -14.17 8.27
C ALA A 274 -20.60 -13.92 9.74
N GLN A 275 -19.30 -13.81 10.00
CA GLN A 275 -18.77 -13.52 11.34
C GLN A 275 -19.17 -12.12 11.83
N ALA A 276 -19.17 -11.11 10.96
CA ALA A 276 -19.56 -9.75 11.32
C ALA A 276 -21.02 -9.64 11.76
N MET A 277 -21.87 -10.50 11.22
CA MET A 277 -23.30 -10.56 11.54
C MET A 277 -23.63 -11.45 12.75
N GLY A 278 -22.63 -12.08 13.37
CA GLY A 278 -22.89 -13.00 14.51
C GLY A 278 -23.72 -14.23 14.14
N GLY A 279 -23.68 -14.66 12.88
CA GLY A 279 -24.39 -15.83 12.39
C GLY A 279 -25.83 -15.62 11.94
N HIS A 280 -26.36 -14.39 11.94
CA HIS A 280 -27.74 -14.08 11.53
C HIS A 280 -27.75 -12.88 10.58
N GLY A 281 -28.49 -12.97 9.48
CA GLY A 281 -28.60 -11.88 8.51
C GLY A 281 -28.63 -12.40 7.08
N ARG A 282 -28.29 -11.51 6.14
CA ARG A 282 -28.30 -11.79 4.71
C ARG A 282 -26.99 -11.37 4.06
N ILE A 283 -26.46 -12.24 3.20
CA ILE A 283 -25.35 -11.94 2.31
C ILE A 283 -25.87 -11.98 0.88
N VAL A 284 -25.60 -10.94 0.11
CA VAL A 284 -25.87 -10.91 -1.34
C VAL A 284 -24.54 -10.89 -2.07
N VAL A 285 -24.32 -11.85 -2.95
CA VAL A 285 -23.17 -11.91 -3.82
C VAL A 285 -23.60 -11.60 -5.23
N THR A 286 -23.07 -10.51 -5.80
CA THR A 286 -23.45 -10.08 -7.15
C THR A 286 -22.23 -10.14 -8.07
N SER A 287 -22.40 -10.72 -9.26
CA SER A 287 -21.39 -10.69 -10.33
C SER A 287 -21.89 -9.82 -11.49
N ARG A 288 -21.05 -8.93 -12.00
CA ARG A 288 -21.36 -8.07 -13.14
C ARG A 288 -20.13 -7.73 -13.97
N LYS A 289 -20.37 -7.42 -15.24
CA LYS A 289 -19.36 -6.89 -16.14
C LYS A 289 -19.45 -5.36 -16.17
N SER A 290 -18.32 -4.67 -16.02
CA SER A 290 -18.22 -3.21 -16.15
C SER A 290 -17.02 -2.86 -17.03
N GLY A 291 -17.27 -2.55 -18.31
CA GLY A 291 -16.19 -2.31 -19.28
C GLY A 291 -15.29 -3.54 -19.46
N ASP A 292 -13.99 -3.37 -19.20
CA ASP A 292 -12.97 -4.44 -19.30
C ASP A 292 -12.73 -5.18 -17.97
N VAL A 293 -13.59 -5.00 -16.98
CA VAL A 293 -13.46 -5.58 -15.62
C VAL A 293 -14.68 -6.43 -15.30
N ALA A 294 -14.43 -7.60 -14.68
CA ALA A 294 -15.43 -8.37 -13.96
C ALA A 294 -15.45 -7.91 -12.50
N THR A 295 -16.62 -7.71 -11.94
CA THR A 295 -16.82 -7.27 -10.55
C THR A 295 -17.57 -8.34 -9.79
N ILE A 296 -17.07 -8.73 -8.62
CA ILE A 296 -17.77 -9.52 -7.61
C ILE A 296 -18.00 -8.63 -6.40
N GLU A 297 -19.26 -8.41 -6.03
CA GLU A 297 -19.66 -7.65 -4.85
C GLU A 297 -20.20 -8.61 -3.80
N VAL A 298 -19.68 -8.55 -2.58
CA VAL A 298 -20.18 -9.26 -1.41
C VAL A 298 -20.74 -8.21 -0.45
N ARG A 299 -22.05 -8.22 -0.26
CA ARG A 299 -22.78 -7.30 0.62
C ARG A 299 -23.36 -8.06 1.80
N ASP A 300 -23.09 -7.61 3.00
CA ASP A 300 -23.72 -8.10 4.23
C ASP A 300 -24.67 -7.09 4.85
N THR A 301 -25.54 -7.56 5.74
CA THR A 301 -26.46 -6.73 6.53
C THR A 301 -25.99 -6.55 7.97
N GLY A 302 -24.68 -6.65 8.20
CA GLY A 302 -24.05 -6.51 9.51
C GLY A 302 -24.01 -5.08 10.04
N PRO A 303 -23.29 -4.84 11.13
CA PRO A 303 -23.18 -3.52 11.74
C PRO A 303 -22.31 -2.54 10.95
N GLY A 304 -21.64 -3.01 9.90
CA GLY A 304 -20.65 -2.21 9.17
C GLY A 304 -19.33 -2.07 9.93
N ILE A 305 -18.46 -1.18 9.43
CA ILE A 305 -17.14 -0.90 10.02
C ILE A 305 -17.09 0.57 10.45
N PRO A 306 -16.76 0.86 11.72
CA PRO A 306 -16.60 2.23 12.21
C PRO A 306 -15.65 3.05 11.36
N PRO A 307 -15.92 4.33 11.07
CA PRO A 307 -15.09 5.18 10.22
C PRO A 307 -13.62 5.24 10.65
N GLU A 308 -13.37 5.21 11.96
CA GLU A 308 -12.04 5.36 12.57
C GLU A 308 -11.09 4.22 12.22
N ILE A 309 -11.62 3.03 11.92
CA ILE A 309 -10.82 1.84 11.63
C ILE A 309 -10.89 1.38 10.17
N ARG A 310 -11.71 2.03 9.32
CA ARG A 310 -11.88 1.62 7.91
C ARG A 310 -10.58 1.58 7.12
N ASN A 311 -9.66 2.50 7.40
CA ASN A 311 -8.34 2.53 6.75
C ASN A 311 -7.40 1.43 7.26
N GLN A 312 -7.66 0.88 8.45
CA GLN A 312 -6.80 -0.11 9.11
C GLN A 312 -7.21 -1.56 8.83
N VAL A 313 -8.44 -1.80 8.30
CA VAL A 313 -8.93 -3.18 8.07
C VAL A 313 -8.12 -3.95 7.02
N PHE A 314 -7.34 -3.25 6.21
CA PHE A 314 -6.40 -3.83 5.25
C PHE A 314 -4.98 -3.94 5.78
N ASP A 315 -4.71 -3.45 7.01
CA ASP A 315 -3.39 -3.60 7.63
C ASP A 315 -3.23 -5.04 8.14
N PRO A 316 -2.08 -5.67 7.90
CA PRO A 316 -1.82 -7.03 8.38
C PRO A 316 -1.94 -7.11 9.89
N PHE A 317 -2.52 -8.21 10.37
CA PHE A 317 -2.74 -8.49 11.80
C PHE A 317 -3.73 -7.55 12.51
N PHE A 318 -4.32 -6.59 11.81
CA PHE A 318 -5.40 -5.80 12.38
C PHE A 318 -6.69 -6.64 12.46
N THR A 319 -7.25 -6.76 13.64
CA THR A 319 -8.50 -7.48 13.86
C THR A 319 -9.26 -6.94 15.07
N THR A 320 -10.57 -6.84 14.95
CA THR A 320 -11.49 -6.54 16.06
C THR A 320 -12.13 -7.81 16.63
N LYS A 321 -11.82 -8.98 16.05
CA LYS A 321 -12.40 -10.27 16.41
C LYS A 321 -11.54 -10.95 17.46
N ALA A 322 -12.18 -11.58 18.47
CA ALA A 322 -11.49 -12.37 19.50
C ALA A 322 -10.78 -13.63 18.93
N ARG A 323 -11.25 -14.13 17.79
CA ARG A 323 -10.65 -15.23 17.02
C ARG A 323 -10.51 -14.77 15.58
N GLY A 324 -9.29 -14.56 15.12
CA GLY A 324 -8.97 -14.15 13.75
C GLY A 324 -7.57 -13.59 13.65
N GLY A 325 -6.84 -13.96 12.59
CA GLY A 325 -5.43 -13.56 12.37
C GLY A 325 -5.25 -12.16 11.81
N GLY A 326 -6.35 -11.47 11.42
CA GLY A 326 -6.26 -10.16 10.78
C GLY A 326 -5.57 -10.17 9.42
N LEU A 327 -5.48 -11.34 8.77
CA LEU A 327 -4.80 -11.51 7.48
C LEU A 327 -5.78 -11.65 6.30
N GLY A 328 -7.03 -11.94 6.55
CA GLY A 328 -7.99 -12.25 5.49
C GLY A 328 -8.18 -11.13 4.46
N LEU A 329 -8.53 -9.92 4.88
CA LEU A 329 -8.69 -8.77 3.97
C LEU A 329 -7.38 -8.34 3.31
N PRO A 330 -6.22 -8.27 4.01
CA PRO A 330 -4.91 -8.10 3.40
C PRO A 330 -4.59 -9.13 2.30
N ILE A 331 -4.87 -10.42 2.52
CA ILE A 331 -4.66 -11.49 1.53
C ILE A 331 -5.59 -11.29 0.33
N ALA A 332 -6.88 -11.01 0.58
CA ALA A 332 -7.86 -10.77 -0.49
C ALA A 332 -7.43 -9.59 -1.37
N ARG A 333 -6.98 -8.49 -0.77
CA ARG A 333 -6.46 -7.32 -1.49
C ARG A 333 -5.21 -7.67 -2.31
N ARG A 334 -4.28 -8.38 -1.70
CA ARG A 334 -3.05 -8.83 -2.36
C ARG A 334 -3.35 -9.76 -3.54
N THR A 335 -4.30 -10.67 -3.37
CA THR A 335 -4.75 -11.55 -4.45
C THR A 335 -5.33 -10.75 -5.62
N ALA A 336 -6.19 -9.76 -5.35
CA ALA A 336 -6.73 -8.88 -6.39
C ALA A 336 -5.61 -8.14 -7.15
N GLU A 337 -4.65 -7.56 -6.43
CA GLU A 337 -3.49 -6.86 -7.01
C GLU A 337 -2.62 -7.75 -7.90
N LEU A 338 -2.37 -9.00 -7.49
CA LEU A 338 -1.61 -9.97 -8.27
C LEU A 338 -2.31 -10.36 -9.59
N HIS A 339 -3.64 -10.24 -9.63
CA HIS A 339 -4.43 -10.44 -10.85
C HIS A 339 -4.56 -9.18 -11.70
N GLY A 340 -3.92 -8.05 -11.30
CA GLY A 340 -4.06 -6.76 -11.97
C GLY A 340 -5.42 -6.08 -11.72
N GLY A 341 -6.13 -6.53 -10.68
CA GLY A 341 -7.40 -6.01 -10.21
C GLY A 341 -7.28 -5.16 -8.95
N SER A 342 -8.41 -4.98 -8.26
CA SER A 342 -8.48 -4.22 -7.00
C SER A 342 -9.53 -4.79 -6.05
N LEU A 343 -9.38 -4.47 -4.75
CA LEU A 343 -10.37 -4.75 -3.72
C LEU A 343 -10.74 -3.43 -3.02
N ALA A 344 -12.02 -3.10 -3.01
CA ALA A 344 -12.58 -1.94 -2.33
C ALA A 344 -13.56 -2.36 -1.23
N LEU A 345 -13.73 -1.51 -0.22
CA LEU A 345 -14.65 -1.72 0.88
C LEU A 345 -15.43 -0.44 1.15
N GLU A 346 -16.73 -0.56 1.23
CA GLU A 346 -17.66 0.53 1.53
C GLU A 346 -18.62 0.12 2.64
N CYS A 347 -19.05 1.08 3.43
CA CYS A 347 -20.06 0.91 4.44
C CYS A 347 -21.19 1.92 4.17
N PRO A 348 -22.31 1.48 3.60
CA PRO A 348 -23.45 2.35 3.34
C PRO A 348 -24.05 2.94 4.62
N ASP A 349 -24.69 4.13 4.51
CA ASP A 349 -25.33 4.81 5.67
C ASP A 349 -26.43 3.99 6.33
N GLY A 350 -27.00 3.00 5.62
CA GLY A 350 -28.02 2.07 6.15
C GLY A 350 -27.47 0.88 6.94
N GLY A 351 -26.15 0.80 7.18
CA GLY A 351 -25.48 -0.33 7.80
C GLY A 351 -25.03 -1.39 6.79
N GLY A 352 -24.31 -2.41 7.29
CA GLY A 352 -23.71 -3.45 6.47
C GLY A 352 -22.34 -3.06 5.90
N THR A 353 -21.71 -4.03 5.26
CA THR A 353 -20.44 -3.83 4.53
C THR A 353 -20.60 -4.32 3.10
N VAL A 354 -20.01 -3.61 2.17
CA VAL A 354 -19.91 -3.98 0.77
C VAL A 354 -18.45 -4.12 0.42
N VAL A 355 -18.04 -5.32 0.05
CA VAL A 355 -16.67 -5.59 -0.44
C VAL A 355 -16.73 -5.89 -1.92
N THR A 356 -16.01 -5.11 -2.72
CA THR A 356 -16.00 -5.18 -4.18
C THR A 356 -14.65 -5.66 -4.68
N LEU A 357 -14.61 -6.86 -5.25
CA LEU A 357 -13.46 -7.43 -5.95
C LEU A 357 -13.59 -7.16 -7.44
N GLN A 358 -12.59 -6.52 -8.02
CA GLN A 358 -12.48 -6.25 -9.46
C GLN A 358 -11.37 -7.07 -10.08
N LEU A 359 -11.64 -7.74 -11.19
CA LEU A 359 -10.70 -8.58 -11.92
C LEU A 359 -10.71 -8.20 -13.42
N PRO A 360 -9.57 -8.15 -14.11
CA PRO A 360 -9.53 -7.88 -15.53
C PRO A 360 -10.15 -9.05 -16.32
N LEU A 361 -10.90 -8.73 -17.40
CA LEU A 361 -11.46 -9.75 -18.29
C LEU A 361 -10.37 -10.43 -19.15
N LYS A 362 -9.29 -9.70 -19.41
CA LYS A 362 -8.12 -10.18 -20.16
C LYS A 362 -6.88 -10.14 -19.29
N PRO A 363 -5.90 -11.01 -19.52
CA PRO A 363 -4.63 -10.93 -18.79
C PRO A 363 -4.06 -9.51 -18.89
N PRO A 364 -3.53 -8.95 -17.79
CA PRO A 364 -2.80 -7.70 -17.87
C PRO A 364 -1.67 -7.86 -18.89
N ALA A 365 -1.47 -6.84 -19.75
CA ALA A 365 -0.36 -6.84 -20.68
C ALA A 365 0.92 -7.11 -19.89
N SER A 366 1.67 -8.16 -20.27
CA SER A 366 2.81 -8.69 -19.55
C SER A 366 3.74 -7.56 -19.06
N ASN A 367 3.83 -7.38 -17.77
CA ASN A 367 4.87 -6.55 -17.18
C ASN A 367 6.17 -7.36 -17.19
N PRO A 368 7.20 -6.98 -17.98
CA PRO A 368 8.41 -7.79 -18.14
C PRO A 368 9.24 -7.98 -16.87
N GLN A 369 8.89 -7.30 -15.78
CA GLN A 369 9.64 -7.33 -14.51
C GLN A 369 9.26 -8.49 -13.58
N LEU A 370 8.08 -9.11 -13.73
CA LEU A 370 7.67 -10.25 -12.90
C LEU A 370 8.17 -11.62 -13.40
N GLY A 371 8.66 -11.70 -14.64
CA GLY A 371 9.12 -12.96 -15.27
C GLY A 371 10.60 -13.28 -15.09
N ARG A 372 11.44 -12.36 -14.63
CA ARG A 372 12.90 -12.57 -14.53
C ARG A 372 13.38 -13.11 -13.17
N GLU A 373 12.67 -12.88 -12.08
CA GLU A 373 13.10 -13.37 -10.75
C GLU A 373 12.80 -14.86 -10.50
N ALA A 374 11.92 -15.48 -11.26
CA ALA A 374 11.59 -16.91 -11.06
C ALA A 374 12.55 -17.88 -11.78
N VAL A 375 13.38 -17.40 -12.71
CA VAL A 375 14.26 -18.27 -13.53
C VAL A 375 15.70 -18.35 -12.98
N GLU A 376 16.18 -17.37 -12.20
CA GLU A 376 17.56 -17.36 -11.74
C GLU A 376 17.84 -18.14 -10.44
N VAL A 377 16.83 -18.56 -9.68
CA VAL A 377 17.03 -19.32 -8.43
C VAL A 377 17.09 -20.86 -8.67
N GLY A 378 16.76 -21.33 -9.88
CA GLY A 378 16.72 -22.78 -10.22
C GLY A 378 18.01 -23.39 -10.80
N ALA A 379 19.03 -22.59 -11.09
CA ALA A 379 20.16 -23.06 -11.92
C ALA A 379 21.50 -23.30 -11.19
N ASN A 380 21.57 -23.22 -9.86
CA ASN A 380 22.81 -23.48 -9.12
C ASN A 380 22.68 -24.59 -8.06
N VAL A 381 22.27 -25.79 -8.48
CA VAL A 381 22.57 -27.01 -7.73
C VAL A 381 23.79 -27.65 -8.37
N VAL A 382 24.95 -27.29 -7.87
CA VAL A 382 26.21 -28.00 -8.12
C VAL A 382 26.09 -29.39 -7.54
N ARG A 383 26.16 -30.41 -8.39
CA ARG A 383 26.35 -31.80 -7.97
C ARG A 383 27.77 -31.93 -7.43
N PRO A 384 28.00 -32.50 -6.26
CA PRO A 384 29.34 -32.93 -5.87
C PRO A 384 29.67 -34.24 -6.63
N ASP A 385 30.76 -34.20 -7.41
CA ASP A 385 31.38 -35.38 -8.00
C ASP A 385 31.84 -36.36 -6.88
N LEU A 386 31.35 -37.57 -6.98
CA LEU A 386 31.88 -38.72 -6.26
C LEU A 386 33.02 -39.29 -7.12
N THR A 387 34.26 -39.13 -6.67
CA THR A 387 35.37 -40.08 -6.89
C THR A 387 36.12 -40.24 -5.62
#